data_01dce4d55ad33140c8e9f29fe7e59e5a
#
_entry.id   01dce4d55ad33140c8e9f29fe7e59e5a
#
_cell.length_a   1.000
_cell.length_b   1.000
_cell.length_c   1.000
_cell.angle_alpha   90.00
_cell.angle_beta   90.00
_cell.angle_gamma   90.00
#
_symmetry.space_group_name_H-M   'P 1'
#
loop_
_entity.id
_entity.type
_entity.pdbx_description
1 polymer ?
#
loop_
_entity_poly.entity_id
_entity_poly.type
_entity_poly.pdbx_seq_one_letter_code
_entity_poly.pdbx_strand_id
1 'polypeptide(L)'
;MTNRTCPYARSLLERAIEGGYNYLNALLGAECCATMERMEEHFFLINPVKNEKFFVTQIDPPMKGDETNLNYYKAQLKLKVVDKLHEKYGIDTSEEAMRRAIDDHNEISRIITEIGNF
;
A
#
# COMPACT_ATOMS: atom_id res chain seq x y z
N MET A 1 -8.35 17.24 9.85
CA MET A 1 -8.90 17.47 8.47
C MET A 1 -10.12 18.38 8.55
N THR A 2 -10.34 19.25 7.56
CA THR A 2 -11.45 20.20 7.53
C THR A 2 -12.79 19.53 7.14
N ASN A 3 -13.92 20.19 7.42
CA ASN A 3 -15.25 19.69 7.01
C ASN A 3 -15.44 19.59 5.49
N ARG A 4 -14.57 20.23 4.70
CA ARG A 4 -14.58 20.20 3.24
C ARG A 4 -13.78 19.04 2.64
N THR A 5 -13.10 18.26 3.49
CA THR A 5 -12.35 17.09 3.06
C THR A 5 -13.30 15.92 2.76
N CYS A 6 -12.97 15.10 1.78
CA CYS A 6 -13.73 13.90 1.40
C CYS A 6 -14.14 13.09 2.64
N PRO A 7 -15.44 12.76 2.81
CA PRO A 7 -15.91 11.99 3.97
C PRO A 7 -15.23 10.64 4.11
N TYR A 8 -14.93 9.98 2.99
CA TYR A 8 -14.23 8.70 3.00
C TYR A 8 -12.83 8.80 3.61
N ALA A 9 -12.03 9.78 3.19
CA ALA A 9 -10.69 9.99 3.76
C ALA A 9 -10.75 10.34 5.26
N ARG A 10 -11.77 11.10 5.67
CA ARG A 10 -12.01 11.42 7.08
C ARG A 10 -12.36 10.20 7.91
N SER A 11 -13.26 9.35 7.41
CA SER A 11 -13.67 8.14 8.13
C SER A 11 -12.55 7.12 8.27
N LEU A 12 -11.65 7.03 7.28
CA LEU A 12 -10.45 6.19 7.40
C LEU A 12 -9.54 6.66 8.53
N LEU A 13 -9.28 7.97 8.60
CA LEU A 13 -8.44 8.53 9.68
C LEU A 13 -9.10 8.40 11.06
N GLU A 14 -10.39 8.66 11.16
CA GLU A 14 -11.15 8.49 12.40
C GLU A 14 -11.10 7.04 12.89
N ARG A 15 -11.36 6.10 11.99
CA ARG A 15 -11.27 4.66 12.29
C ARG A 15 -9.88 4.24 12.75
N ALA A 16 -8.83 4.86 12.19
CA ALA A 16 -7.47 4.60 12.63
C ALA A 16 -7.21 5.10 14.06
N ILE A 17 -7.66 6.32 14.37
CA ILE A 17 -7.54 6.91 15.71
C ILE A 17 -8.28 6.10 16.76
N GLU A 18 -9.43 5.52 16.41
CA GLU A 18 -10.18 4.60 17.26
C GLU A 18 -9.51 3.22 17.43
N GLY A 19 -8.41 2.96 16.74
CA GLY A 19 -7.68 1.71 16.82
C GLY A 19 -8.20 0.60 15.89
N GLY A 20 -9.13 0.93 14.99
CA GLY A 20 -9.73 -0.03 14.07
C GLY A 20 -8.76 -0.62 13.06
N TYR A 21 -7.55 -0.05 12.93
CA TYR A 21 -6.50 -0.50 12.01
C TYR A 21 -5.22 -0.97 12.73
N ASN A 22 -5.28 -1.29 14.01
CA ASN A 22 -4.13 -1.77 14.77
C ASN A 22 -3.55 -3.11 14.25
N TYR A 23 -4.26 -3.83 13.41
CA TYR A 23 -3.79 -5.05 12.74
C TYR A 23 -2.92 -4.78 11.51
N LEU A 24 -2.84 -3.53 11.02
CA LEU A 24 -2.08 -3.20 9.83
C LEU A 24 -0.57 -3.22 10.10
N ASN A 25 0.16 -3.72 9.11
CA ASN A 25 1.61 -3.70 9.07
C ASN A 25 2.16 -2.51 8.27
N ALA A 26 1.44 -2.09 7.24
CA ALA A 26 1.80 -0.96 6.41
C ALA A 26 0.57 -0.28 5.81
N LEU A 27 0.71 0.98 5.48
CA LEU A 27 -0.19 1.72 4.61
C LEU A 27 0.59 2.13 3.36
N LEU A 28 0.17 1.61 2.21
CA LEU A 28 0.71 1.97 0.92
C LEU A 28 -0.30 2.84 0.18
N GLY A 29 0.08 4.06 -0.10
CA GLY A 29 -0.68 4.99 -0.91
C GLY A 29 -0.12 5.16 -2.31
N ALA A 30 -0.96 5.69 -3.20
CA ALA A 30 -0.57 6.11 -4.53
C ALA A 30 -1.00 7.56 -4.76
N GLU A 31 -0.15 8.34 -5.38
CA GLU A 31 -0.42 9.74 -5.73
C GLU A 31 -1.48 9.81 -6.85
N CYS A 32 -2.74 9.77 -6.48
CA CYS A 32 -3.86 9.82 -7.41
C CYS A 32 -4.98 10.77 -6.97
N CYS A 33 -5.04 11.11 -5.68
CA CYS A 33 -6.09 11.95 -5.12
C CYS A 33 -5.55 12.77 -3.94
N ALA A 34 -5.47 14.09 -4.09
CA ALA A 34 -4.94 15.00 -3.09
C ALA A 34 -5.58 14.83 -1.69
N THR A 35 -6.84 14.41 -1.61
CA THR A 35 -7.51 14.16 -0.34
C THR A 35 -7.03 12.89 0.35
N MET A 36 -6.75 11.84 -0.43
CA MET A 36 -6.17 10.61 0.10
C MET A 36 -4.72 10.84 0.51
N GLU A 37 -3.92 11.54 -0.28
CA GLU A 37 -2.56 11.93 0.08
C GLU A 37 -2.52 12.66 1.43
N ARG A 38 -3.43 13.61 1.64
CA ARG A 38 -3.57 14.30 2.95
C ARG A 38 -3.95 13.36 4.08
N MET A 39 -4.79 12.37 3.84
CA MET A 39 -5.11 11.34 4.83
C MET A 39 -3.87 10.52 5.19
N GLU A 40 -3.09 10.10 4.20
CA GLU A 40 -1.85 9.34 4.37
C GLU A 40 -0.78 10.16 5.12
N GLU A 41 -0.63 11.45 4.81
CA GLU A 41 0.23 12.37 5.58
C GLU A 41 -0.19 12.42 7.06
N HIS A 42 -1.49 12.43 7.36
CA HIS A 42 -1.98 12.40 8.73
C HIS A 42 -1.66 11.05 9.40
N PHE A 43 -1.75 9.92 8.70
CA PHE A 43 -1.31 8.64 9.23
C PHE A 43 0.18 8.66 9.58
N PHE A 44 1.00 9.26 8.74
CA PHE A 44 2.43 9.42 9.01
C PHE A 44 2.69 10.32 10.22
N LEU A 45 2.01 11.46 10.33
CA LEU A 45 2.24 12.44 11.38
C LEU A 45 1.69 12.00 12.76
N ILE A 46 0.50 11.40 12.79
CA ILE A 46 -0.19 11.02 14.01
C ILE A 46 0.23 9.63 14.47
N ASN A 47 0.66 8.78 13.54
CA ASN A 47 0.99 7.37 13.76
C ASN A 47 -0.10 6.64 14.59
N PRO A 48 -1.36 6.57 14.10
CA PRO A 48 -2.48 6.10 14.90
C PRO A 48 -2.49 4.59 15.12
N VAL A 49 -1.70 3.84 14.36
CA VAL A 49 -1.65 2.37 14.42
C VAL A 49 -0.67 1.93 15.51
N LYS A 50 -1.15 1.14 16.46
CA LYS A 50 -0.37 0.64 17.60
C LYS A 50 0.52 -0.55 17.23
N ASN A 51 1.32 -0.41 16.20
CA ASN A 51 2.31 -1.40 15.77
C ASN A 51 3.63 -0.67 15.54
N GLU A 52 4.64 -0.96 16.36
CA GLU A 52 5.95 -0.29 16.29
C GLU A 52 6.64 -0.44 14.93
N LYS A 53 6.34 -1.52 14.20
CA LYS A 53 6.87 -1.76 12.85
C LYS A 53 6.02 -1.16 11.75
N PHE A 54 4.85 -0.61 12.07
CA PHE A 54 3.97 0.03 11.08
C PHE A 54 4.70 1.14 10.33
N PHE A 55 4.47 1.23 9.04
CA PHE A 55 5.00 2.32 8.23
C PHE A 55 3.99 2.78 7.18
N VAL A 56 4.11 4.04 6.82
CA VAL A 56 3.39 4.65 5.71
C VAL A 56 4.37 4.88 4.58
N THR A 57 3.97 4.60 3.36
CA THR A 57 4.75 4.90 2.17
C THR A 57 3.85 5.27 1.00
N GLN A 58 4.34 6.14 0.14
CA GLN A 58 3.63 6.58 -1.07
C GLN A 58 4.44 6.25 -2.30
N ILE A 59 3.76 5.78 -3.33
CA ILE A 59 4.31 5.59 -4.67
C ILE A 59 3.67 6.59 -5.62
N ASP A 60 4.45 7.08 -6.57
CA ASP A 60 4.02 7.96 -7.63
C ASP A 60 3.93 7.14 -8.94
N PRO A 61 2.72 6.69 -9.34
CA PRO A 61 2.56 5.93 -10.58
C PRO A 61 2.79 6.83 -11.78
N PRO A 62 3.68 6.47 -12.70
CA PRO A 62 3.95 7.29 -13.87
C PRO A 62 2.75 7.33 -14.81
N MET A 63 2.49 8.50 -15.38
CA MET A 63 1.40 8.69 -16.35
C MET A 63 1.71 8.14 -17.76
N LYS A 64 2.97 7.83 -18.04
CA LYS A 64 3.42 7.31 -19.33
C LYS A 64 4.09 5.95 -19.16
N GLY A 65 3.86 5.05 -20.11
CA GLY A 65 4.40 3.69 -20.12
C GLY A 65 5.72 3.52 -20.87
N ASP A 66 6.54 4.57 -20.99
CA ASP A 66 7.87 4.45 -21.60
C ASP A 66 8.88 3.77 -20.66
N GLU A 67 9.99 3.34 -21.20
CA GLU A 67 11.02 2.59 -20.49
C GLU A 67 11.59 3.36 -19.29
N THR A 68 11.78 4.66 -19.42
CA THR A 68 12.29 5.53 -18.34
C THR A 68 11.32 5.55 -17.16
N ASN A 69 10.05 5.76 -17.44
CA ASN A 69 8.99 5.78 -16.43
C ASN A 69 8.79 4.40 -15.77
N LEU A 70 8.89 3.32 -16.55
CA LEU A 70 8.83 1.97 -16.02
C LEU A 70 10.00 1.69 -15.05
N ASN A 71 11.21 2.09 -15.40
CA ASN A 71 12.37 1.93 -14.52
C ASN A 71 12.26 2.78 -13.25
N TYR A 72 11.73 4.00 -13.35
CA TYR A 72 11.41 4.83 -12.17
C TYR A 72 10.39 4.14 -11.26
N TYR A 73 9.31 3.61 -11.81
CA TYR A 73 8.29 2.92 -11.04
C TYR A 73 8.81 1.66 -10.35
N LYS A 74 9.59 0.85 -11.05
CA LYS A 74 10.28 -0.32 -10.48
C LYS A 74 11.19 0.07 -9.30
N ALA A 75 11.95 1.16 -9.45
CA ALA A 75 12.83 1.66 -8.39
C ALA A 75 12.04 2.10 -7.16
N GLN A 76 10.91 2.79 -7.35
CA GLN A 76 10.02 3.18 -6.25
C GLN A 76 9.44 1.96 -5.53
N LEU A 77 8.89 0.99 -6.27
CA LEU A 77 8.35 -0.24 -5.67
C LEU A 77 9.41 -0.99 -4.88
N LYS A 78 10.61 -1.13 -5.45
CA LYS A 78 11.72 -1.76 -4.74
C LYS A 78 12.05 -1.01 -3.45
N LEU A 79 12.40 0.26 -3.54
CA LEU A 79 12.92 1.04 -2.41
C LEU A 79 11.85 1.32 -1.35
N LYS A 80 10.64 1.70 -1.80
CA LYS A 80 9.59 2.18 -0.90
C LYS A 80 8.72 1.05 -0.33
N VAL A 81 8.66 -0.11 -0.99
CA VAL A 81 7.79 -1.22 -0.55
C VAL A 81 8.63 -2.45 -0.21
N VAL A 82 9.29 -3.05 -1.19
CA VAL A 82 9.96 -4.35 -1.04
C VAL A 82 11.07 -4.29 0.00
N ASP A 83 11.98 -3.33 -0.13
CA ASP A 83 13.11 -3.17 0.81
C ASP A 83 12.62 -2.85 2.23
N LYS A 84 11.58 -2.04 2.38
CA LYS A 84 10.97 -1.73 3.70
C LYS A 84 10.28 -2.94 4.33
N LEU A 85 9.60 -3.75 3.55
CA LEU A 85 8.98 -4.99 4.05
C LEU A 85 10.04 -5.98 4.49
N HIS A 86 11.13 -6.11 3.73
CA HIS A 86 12.27 -6.92 4.14
C HIS A 86 12.91 -6.42 5.43
N GLU A 87 13.22 -5.13 5.51
CA GLU A 87 13.87 -4.50 6.68
C GLU A 87 13.02 -4.65 7.96
N LYS A 88 11.74 -4.34 7.87
CA LYS A 88 10.87 -4.29 9.06
C LYS A 88 10.32 -5.64 9.49
N TYR A 89 10.06 -6.53 8.55
CA TYR A 89 9.37 -7.79 8.80
C TYR A 89 10.17 -9.04 8.43
N GLY A 90 11.36 -8.88 7.85
CA GLY A 90 12.20 -10.02 7.45
C GLY A 90 11.58 -10.85 6.32
N ILE A 91 10.70 -10.27 5.52
CA ILE A 91 10.06 -10.98 4.40
C ILE A 91 11.12 -11.38 3.38
N ASP A 92 11.08 -12.62 2.92
CA ASP A 92 11.91 -13.09 1.83
C ASP A 92 11.51 -12.39 0.53
N THR A 93 12.41 -11.58 0.00
CA THR A 93 12.24 -10.81 -1.23
C THR A 93 13.10 -11.32 -2.38
N SER A 94 13.57 -12.59 -2.28
CA SER A 94 14.29 -13.25 -3.36
C SER A 94 13.42 -13.40 -4.61
N GLU A 95 14.06 -13.50 -5.76
CA GLU A 95 13.34 -13.68 -7.03
C GLU A 95 12.45 -14.93 -7.01
N GLU A 96 12.92 -16.00 -6.39
CA GLU A 96 12.15 -17.23 -6.21
C GLU A 96 10.91 -17.04 -5.35
N ALA A 97 11.02 -16.33 -4.22
CA ALA A 97 9.88 -16.04 -3.35
C ALA A 97 8.86 -15.15 -4.06
N MET A 98 9.32 -14.15 -4.81
CA MET A 98 8.44 -13.28 -5.60
C MET A 98 7.72 -14.03 -6.72
N ARG A 99 8.41 -14.96 -7.42
CA ARG A 99 7.76 -15.79 -8.45
C ARG A 99 6.69 -16.69 -7.85
N ARG A 100 6.98 -17.38 -6.75
CA ARG A 100 5.97 -18.19 -6.05
C ARG A 100 4.75 -17.37 -5.64
N ALA A 101 4.95 -16.18 -5.07
CA ALA A 101 3.84 -15.31 -4.67
C ALA A 101 2.98 -14.85 -5.86
N ILE A 102 3.58 -14.63 -7.03
CA ILE A 102 2.87 -14.30 -8.26
C ILE A 102 2.04 -15.51 -8.74
N ASP A 103 2.63 -16.70 -8.73
CA ASP A 103 1.96 -17.93 -9.17
C ASP A 103 0.76 -18.25 -8.24
N ASP A 104 0.94 -18.15 -6.92
CA ASP A 104 -0.12 -18.33 -5.94
C ASP A 104 -1.25 -17.30 -6.13
N HIS A 105 -0.91 -16.03 -6.36
CA HIS A 105 -1.89 -14.99 -6.63
C HIS A 105 -2.68 -15.24 -7.92
N ASN A 106 -2.00 -15.67 -8.98
CA ASN A 106 -2.65 -15.99 -10.25
C ASN A 106 -3.61 -17.17 -10.12
N GLU A 107 -3.23 -18.19 -9.35
CA GLU A 107 -4.08 -19.35 -9.07
C GLU A 107 -5.34 -18.94 -8.28
N ILE A 108 -5.18 -18.13 -7.23
CA ILE A 108 -6.31 -17.57 -6.46
C ILE A 108 -7.24 -16.76 -7.37
N SER A 109 -6.68 -15.91 -8.21
CA SER A 109 -7.45 -15.09 -9.15
C SER A 109 -8.23 -15.93 -10.16
N ARG A 110 -7.63 -17.04 -10.64
CA ARG A 110 -8.29 -18.01 -11.51
C ARG A 110 -9.49 -18.65 -10.81
N ILE A 111 -9.29 -19.13 -9.58
CA ILE A 111 -10.35 -19.76 -8.79
C ILE A 111 -11.51 -18.79 -8.54
N ILE A 112 -11.22 -17.56 -8.15
CA ILE A 112 -12.23 -16.53 -7.92
C ILE A 112 -13.03 -16.25 -9.19
N THR A 113 -12.37 -16.20 -10.34
CA THR A 113 -13.02 -15.98 -11.64
C THR A 113 -13.94 -17.15 -12.00
N GLU A 114 -13.51 -18.36 -11.75
CA GLU A 114 -14.34 -19.56 -11.99
C GLU A 114 -15.59 -19.56 -11.10
N ILE A 115 -15.46 -19.21 -9.81
CA ILE A 115 -16.61 -19.09 -8.89
C ILE A 115 -17.59 -18.00 -9.36
N GLY A 116 -17.09 -16.89 -9.91
CA GLY A 116 -17.94 -15.80 -10.42
C GLY A 116 -18.68 -16.09 -11.71
N ASN A 117 -18.38 -17.23 -12.36
CA ASN A 117 -19.05 -17.66 -13.61
C ASN A 117 -20.21 -18.62 -13.40
N PHE A 118 -20.66 -18.84 -12.16
CA PHE A 118 -21.83 -19.64 -11.81
C PHE A 118 -23.11 -18.83 -11.74
#